data_b55e007e7db121a84193e5d540edae36
#
_entry.id   b55e007e7db121a84193e5d540edae36
#
_cell.length_a   1.000
_cell.length_b   1.000
_cell.length_c   1.000
_cell.angle_alpha   90.00
_cell.angle_beta   90.00
_cell.angle_gamma   90.00
#
_symmetry.space_group_name_H-M   'P 1'
#
loop_
_entity.id
_entity.type
_entity.pdbx_description
1 polymer ?
#
loop_
_entity_poly.entity_id
_entity_poly.type
_entity_poly.pdbx_seq_one_letter_code
_entity_poly.pdbx_strand_id
1 'polypeptide(L)'
;MLPNRFHRQILSLGNLSCGGAQVDLGFSFTRANHIRQGTTQIGAGYLGDTWSTDLFFNVFRSVQDSIAPTRRNEGGINYKFYLQHDWYLMTDINYLSNTEQALKARYTGKLGAGNFLIHSNHSYWGVGGGLSLNKESFTNGTASRSSAEVYGGTELNLFDTGDLSLLSTLYLYPSLTESGRFRSDFKVDTRYEFVSDFYIKFNLTLNYDNRPAIAGNEMDYVYGISVGWKL
;
A
#
# COMPACT_ATOMS: atom_id res chain seq x y z
N MET A 1 -3.40 -22.70 16.93
CA MET A 1 -2.47 -21.67 17.44
C MET A 1 -1.86 -20.99 16.24
N LEU A 2 -2.25 -19.76 15.90
CA LEU A 2 -1.64 -18.98 14.82
C LEU A 2 -0.24 -18.56 15.27
N PRO A 3 0.80 -18.73 14.45
CA PRO A 3 2.14 -18.32 14.84
C PRO A 3 2.28 -16.81 14.90
N ASN A 4 2.73 -16.32 16.01
CA ASN A 4 2.86 -14.94 16.48
C ASN A 4 3.86 -14.04 15.71
N ARG A 5 4.05 -14.16 14.39
CA ARG A 5 5.13 -13.42 13.70
C ARG A 5 4.73 -12.68 12.42
N PHE A 6 3.48 -12.31 12.27
CA PHE A 6 3.00 -11.64 11.04
C PHE A 6 3.52 -10.21 10.80
N HIS A 7 4.20 -9.58 11.74
CA HIS A 7 4.31 -8.12 11.73
C HIS A 7 5.70 -7.53 11.50
N ARG A 8 6.68 -8.30 11.01
CA ARG A 8 8.04 -7.73 10.87
C ARG A 8 8.30 -6.88 9.63
N GLN A 9 7.31 -6.63 8.76
CA GLN A 9 7.61 -5.92 7.50
C GLN A 9 6.72 -4.75 7.11
N ILE A 10 5.79 -4.34 7.92
CA ILE A 10 5.10 -3.12 7.52
C ILE A 10 5.93 -1.89 7.82
N LEU A 11 6.81 -1.91 8.80
CA LEU A 11 7.72 -0.79 9.06
C LEU A 11 8.85 -1.25 10.01
N SER A 12 10.10 -1.13 9.59
CA SER A 12 11.25 -1.45 10.41
C SER A 12 11.49 -0.37 11.45
N LEU A 13 11.03 -0.56 12.66
CA LEU A 13 11.60 -0.01 13.91
C LEU A 13 10.88 -0.65 15.11
N GLY A 14 11.56 -1.52 15.83
CA GLY A 14 11.11 -2.00 17.14
C GLY A 14 10.56 -3.44 17.19
N ASN A 15 11.26 -4.30 17.93
CA ASN A 15 10.83 -5.65 18.28
C ASN A 15 9.69 -5.62 19.30
N LEU A 16 8.52 -6.15 18.92
CA LEU A 16 7.50 -6.54 19.90
C LEU A 16 6.94 -7.93 19.56
N SER A 17 6.99 -8.79 20.53
CA SER A 17 6.49 -10.17 20.49
C SER A 17 5.11 -10.25 21.12
N CYS A 18 4.23 -11.09 20.55
CA CYS A 18 2.92 -11.50 21.05
C CYS A 18 1.87 -10.38 21.22
N GLY A 19 0.95 -10.27 20.30
CA GLY A 19 -0.19 -9.36 20.40
C GLY A 19 0.26 -7.91 20.54
N GLY A 20 0.96 -7.37 19.54
CA GLY A 20 1.64 -6.08 19.64
C GLY A 20 0.93 -4.95 18.93
N ALA A 21 0.93 -3.78 19.53
CA ALA A 21 0.66 -2.52 18.85
C ALA A 21 1.99 -1.89 18.41
N GLN A 22 2.02 -1.36 17.19
CA GLN A 22 3.17 -0.67 16.62
C GLN A 22 2.75 0.72 16.17
N VAL A 23 3.62 1.70 16.40
CA VAL A 23 3.46 3.07 15.86
C VAL A 23 4.75 3.46 15.16
N ASP A 24 4.60 3.96 13.93
CA ASP A 24 5.70 4.39 13.09
C ASP A 24 5.57 5.85 12.69
N LEU A 25 6.68 6.58 12.77
CA LEU A 25 6.78 7.96 12.34
C LEU A 25 7.99 8.08 11.41
N GLY A 26 7.76 8.51 10.19
CA GLY A 26 8.80 8.72 9.19
C GLY A 26 8.78 10.14 8.64
N PHE A 27 9.96 10.79 8.57
CA PHE A 27 10.13 12.08 7.93
C PHE A 27 11.31 12.02 6.98
N SER A 28 11.12 12.49 5.76
CA SER A 28 12.23 12.73 4.86
C SER A 28 12.13 14.13 4.25
N PHE A 29 13.28 14.77 4.08
CA PHE A 29 13.37 16.05 3.41
C PHE A 29 14.56 16.05 2.47
N THR A 30 14.31 16.35 1.20
CA THR A 30 15.35 16.44 0.17
C THR A 30 15.32 17.85 -0.44
N ARG A 31 16.48 18.47 -0.57
CA ARG A 31 16.66 19.72 -1.27
C ARG A 31 17.83 19.61 -2.24
N ALA A 32 17.55 19.82 -3.51
CA ALA A 32 18.56 19.81 -4.57
C ALA A 32 18.26 20.97 -5.52
N ASN A 33 19.25 21.84 -5.75
CA ASN A 33 19.15 23.00 -6.64
C ASN A 33 17.79 23.74 -6.55
N HIS A 34 16.86 23.42 -7.47
CA HIS A 34 15.54 24.03 -7.58
C HIS A 34 14.39 23.14 -7.10
N ILE A 35 14.68 21.99 -6.50
CA ILE A 35 13.68 21.01 -6.04
C ILE A 35 13.72 20.92 -4.51
N ARG A 36 12.56 20.98 -3.88
CA ARG A 36 12.35 20.70 -2.46
C ARG A 36 11.27 19.65 -2.32
N GLN A 37 11.61 18.54 -1.69
CA GLN A 37 10.67 17.43 -1.46
C GLN A 37 10.60 17.12 0.04
N GLY A 38 9.40 16.86 0.52
CA GLY A 38 9.16 16.44 1.89
C GLY A 38 8.16 15.30 1.91
N THR A 39 8.45 14.29 2.71
CA THR A 39 7.55 13.18 2.98
C THR A 39 7.35 13.03 4.47
N THR A 40 6.11 12.85 4.89
CA THR A 40 5.73 12.49 6.26
C THR A 40 4.91 11.21 6.19
N GLN A 41 5.26 10.25 7.01
CA GLN A 41 4.57 8.96 7.11
C GLN A 41 4.22 8.69 8.56
N ILE A 42 2.98 8.31 8.81
CA ILE A 42 2.46 7.91 10.11
C ILE A 42 1.80 6.56 9.92
N GLY A 43 2.14 5.59 10.74
CA GLY A 43 1.55 4.27 10.74
C GLY A 43 1.24 3.82 12.16
N ALA A 44 0.18 3.05 12.33
CA ALA A 44 -0.11 2.32 13.55
C ALA A 44 -0.75 0.99 13.19
N GLY A 45 -0.29 -0.08 13.80
CA GLY A 45 -0.79 -1.43 13.56
C GLY A 45 -1.06 -2.17 14.85
N TYR A 46 -2.03 -3.06 14.80
CA TYR A 46 -2.30 -4.04 15.83
C TYR A 46 -2.46 -5.41 15.21
N LEU A 47 -1.78 -6.39 15.76
CA LEU A 47 -1.93 -7.80 15.40
C LEU A 47 -2.35 -8.61 16.62
N GLY A 48 -3.52 -9.23 16.55
CA GLY A 48 -4.02 -10.20 17.52
C GLY A 48 -4.19 -11.58 16.90
N ASP A 49 -4.59 -12.55 17.72
CA ASP A 49 -4.79 -13.93 17.25
C ASP A 49 -6.00 -14.08 16.33
N THR A 50 -6.99 -13.22 16.46
CA THR A 50 -8.27 -13.30 15.74
C THR A 50 -8.48 -12.17 14.74
N TRP A 51 -7.76 -11.06 14.87
CA TRP A 51 -7.89 -9.92 13.99
C TRP A 51 -6.62 -9.06 13.96
N SER A 52 -6.46 -8.32 12.89
CA SER A 52 -5.44 -7.27 12.77
C SER A 52 -6.02 -6.01 12.18
N THR A 53 -5.38 -4.89 12.46
CA THR A 53 -5.70 -3.60 11.85
C THR A 53 -4.44 -2.80 11.62
N ASP A 54 -4.41 -2.10 10.50
CA ASP A 54 -3.35 -1.18 10.12
C ASP A 54 -3.95 0.17 9.75
N LEU A 55 -3.39 1.22 10.32
CA LEU A 55 -3.69 2.61 10.05
C LEU A 55 -2.45 3.21 9.38
N PHE A 56 -2.64 3.95 8.31
CA PHE A 56 -1.53 4.69 7.70
C PHE A 56 -1.98 6.06 7.20
N PHE A 57 -1.04 7.00 7.22
CA PHE A 57 -1.22 8.32 6.64
C PHE A 57 0.12 8.81 6.09
N ASN A 58 0.14 9.13 4.79
CA ASN A 58 1.32 9.57 4.07
C ASN A 58 1.04 10.92 3.41
N VAL A 59 1.97 11.84 3.56
CA VAL A 59 1.95 13.16 2.91
C VAL A 59 3.23 13.32 2.12
N PHE A 60 3.10 13.54 0.84
CA PHE A 60 4.20 13.90 -0.04
C PHE A 60 3.97 15.28 -0.63
N ARG A 61 5.00 16.09 -0.63
CA ARG A 61 5.01 17.42 -1.24
C ARG A 61 6.32 17.63 -2.00
N SER A 62 6.21 18.01 -3.26
CA SER A 62 7.34 18.44 -4.09
C SER A 62 7.09 19.83 -4.62
N VAL A 63 8.08 20.70 -4.52
CA VAL A 63 8.07 22.06 -5.04
C VAL A 63 9.30 22.22 -5.91
N GLN A 64 9.08 22.61 -7.15
CA GLN A 64 10.12 22.91 -8.13
C GLN A 64 9.89 24.30 -8.69
N ASP A 65 10.96 25.07 -8.89
CA ASP A 65 10.85 26.41 -9.48
C ASP A 65 10.19 26.33 -10.86
N SER A 66 9.24 27.22 -11.10
CA SER A 66 8.49 27.34 -12.37
C SER A 66 7.51 26.19 -12.69
N ILE A 67 7.28 25.24 -11.79
CA ILE A 67 6.31 24.16 -11.96
C ILE A 67 5.31 24.18 -10.78
N ALA A 68 4.05 23.87 -11.07
CA ALA A 68 3.02 23.77 -10.02
C ALA A 68 3.41 22.69 -8.98
N PRO A 69 3.25 23.00 -7.67
CA PRO A 69 3.62 22.06 -6.62
C PRO A 69 2.84 20.74 -6.71
N THR A 70 3.55 19.63 -6.67
CA THR A 70 2.95 18.31 -6.50
C THR A 70 2.61 18.07 -5.04
N ARG A 71 1.40 17.59 -4.79
CA ARG A 71 0.93 17.13 -3.48
C ARG A 71 0.21 15.81 -3.63
N ARG A 72 0.62 14.85 -2.81
CA ARG A 72 -0.07 13.56 -2.66
C ARG A 72 -0.32 13.31 -1.18
N ASN A 73 -1.57 13.14 -0.83
CA ASN A 73 -1.98 12.73 0.51
C ASN A 73 -2.73 11.42 0.37
N GLU A 74 -2.35 10.44 1.16
CA GLU A 74 -3.03 9.16 1.21
C GLU A 74 -3.14 8.68 2.66
N GLY A 75 -4.20 7.98 2.96
CA GLY A 75 -4.41 7.39 4.26
C GLY A 75 -5.44 6.29 4.20
N GLY A 76 -5.40 5.40 5.17
CA GLY A 76 -6.34 4.30 5.20
C GLY A 76 -6.33 3.52 6.48
N ILE A 77 -7.35 2.69 6.57
CA ILE A 77 -7.55 1.68 7.61
C ILE A 77 -7.75 0.36 6.90
N ASN A 78 -6.94 -0.63 7.23
CA ASN A 78 -7.09 -2.00 6.78
C ASN A 78 -7.45 -2.85 8.01
N TYR A 79 -8.44 -3.70 7.88
CA TYR A 79 -8.88 -4.61 8.94
C TYR A 79 -9.01 -6.01 8.37
N LYS A 80 -8.41 -7.00 9.06
CA LYS A 80 -8.55 -8.43 8.75
C LYS A 80 -9.07 -9.16 9.96
N PHE A 81 -10.07 -10.00 9.77
CA PHE A 81 -10.60 -10.92 10.76
C PHE A 81 -10.28 -12.36 10.34
N TYR A 82 -9.52 -13.07 11.15
CA TYR A 82 -9.05 -14.40 10.86
C TYR A 82 -10.09 -15.45 11.24
N LEU A 83 -10.35 -16.35 10.32
CA LEU A 83 -11.30 -17.45 10.46
C LEU A 83 -10.54 -18.78 10.55
N GLN A 84 -11.29 -19.88 10.68
CA GLN A 84 -10.71 -21.22 10.64
C GLN A 84 -10.27 -21.60 9.22
N HIS A 85 -9.32 -22.55 9.10
CA HIS A 85 -8.82 -23.09 7.82
C HIS A 85 -8.18 -22.01 6.94
N ASP A 86 -7.39 -21.12 7.55
CA ASP A 86 -6.64 -20.06 6.86
C ASP A 86 -7.48 -19.04 6.07
N TRP A 87 -8.81 -19.02 6.29
CA TRP A 87 -9.67 -17.99 5.73
C TRP A 87 -9.60 -16.70 6.54
N TYR A 88 -9.79 -15.58 5.87
CA TYR A 88 -9.94 -14.28 6.51
C TYR A 88 -10.98 -13.42 5.79
N LEU A 89 -11.65 -12.56 6.54
CA LEU A 89 -12.42 -11.44 6.02
C LEU A 89 -11.55 -10.19 6.05
N MET A 90 -11.70 -9.32 5.06
CA MET A 90 -10.98 -8.06 5.01
C MET A 90 -11.91 -6.90 4.68
N THR A 91 -11.64 -5.76 5.27
CA THR A 91 -12.27 -4.49 4.94
C THR A 91 -11.22 -3.39 4.96
N ASP A 92 -11.25 -2.53 3.93
CA ASP A 92 -10.34 -1.42 3.78
C ASP A 92 -11.14 -0.14 3.54
N ILE A 93 -10.71 0.95 4.16
CA ILE A 93 -11.19 2.30 3.86
C ILE A 93 -9.97 3.14 3.54
N ASN A 94 -9.91 3.68 2.32
CA ASN A 94 -8.76 4.42 1.85
C ASN A 94 -9.17 5.80 1.31
N TYR A 95 -8.29 6.77 1.51
CA TYR A 95 -8.34 8.12 0.99
C TYR A 95 -7.10 8.42 0.17
N LEU A 96 -7.27 9.03 -0.98
CA LEU A 96 -6.19 9.52 -1.84
C LEU A 96 -6.54 10.90 -2.40
N SER A 97 -5.57 11.82 -2.35
CA SER A 97 -5.58 13.08 -3.09
C SER A 97 -4.25 13.22 -3.82
N ASN A 98 -4.28 13.56 -5.12
CA ASN A 98 -3.07 13.68 -5.93
C ASN A 98 -3.24 14.77 -6.99
N THR A 99 -2.44 15.82 -6.90
CA THR A 99 -2.50 16.94 -7.84
C THR A 99 -2.03 16.58 -9.26
N GLU A 100 -1.12 15.62 -9.41
CA GLU A 100 -0.64 15.16 -10.73
C GLU A 100 -1.73 14.44 -11.52
N GLN A 101 -2.62 13.75 -10.82
CA GLN A 101 -3.79 13.07 -11.41
C GLN A 101 -5.02 13.98 -11.49
N ALA A 102 -4.89 15.28 -11.16
CA ALA A 102 -6.01 16.19 -10.96
C ALA A 102 -7.06 15.65 -9.98
N LEU A 103 -6.68 14.74 -9.10
CA LEU A 103 -7.54 14.06 -8.15
C LEU A 103 -7.63 14.88 -6.86
N LYS A 104 -8.79 15.54 -6.66
CA LYS A 104 -9.07 16.28 -5.42
C LYS A 104 -9.24 15.34 -4.24
N ALA A 105 -10.01 14.28 -4.43
CA ALA A 105 -10.20 13.23 -3.44
C ALA A 105 -10.72 11.95 -4.11
N ARG A 106 -10.22 10.80 -3.66
CA ARG A 106 -10.78 9.46 -3.90
C ARG A 106 -10.99 8.80 -2.55
N TYR A 107 -12.20 8.35 -2.31
CA TYR A 107 -12.54 7.49 -1.20
C TYR A 107 -12.82 6.10 -1.75
N THR A 108 -12.16 5.10 -1.20
CA THR A 108 -12.34 3.70 -1.60
C THR A 108 -12.70 2.89 -0.36
N GLY A 109 -13.86 2.22 -0.40
CA GLY A 109 -14.25 1.21 0.57
C GLY A 109 -14.17 -0.18 -0.06
N LYS A 110 -13.53 -1.15 0.60
CA LYS A 110 -13.44 -2.53 0.14
C LYS A 110 -13.96 -3.47 1.20
N LEU A 111 -14.63 -4.53 0.76
CA LEU A 111 -15.06 -5.65 1.59
C LEU A 111 -14.80 -6.95 0.82
N GLY A 112 -14.18 -7.92 1.46
CA GLY A 112 -13.86 -9.16 0.80
C GLY A 112 -13.47 -10.28 1.75
N ALA A 113 -13.14 -11.42 1.13
CA ALA A 113 -12.61 -12.59 1.81
C ALA A 113 -11.39 -13.10 1.07
N GLY A 114 -10.53 -13.81 1.79
CA GLY A 114 -9.36 -14.45 1.22
C GLY A 114 -8.98 -15.69 2.00
N ASN A 115 -8.00 -16.40 1.44
CA ASN A 115 -7.43 -17.59 2.05
C ASN A 115 -5.91 -17.56 1.91
N PHE A 116 -5.20 -17.97 2.96
CA PHE A 116 -3.77 -18.19 2.90
C PHE A 116 -3.49 -19.56 2.32
N LEU A 117 -2.97 -19.60 1.09
CA LEU A 117 -2.57 -20.83 0.38
C LEU A 117 -1.29 -21.42 0.99
N ILE A 118 -0.41 -20.55 1.46
CA ILE A 118 0.81 -20.89 2.20
C ILE A 118 0.83 -20.00 3.43
N HIS A 119 1.09 -20.60 4.58
CA HIS A 119 1.13 -19.91 5.84
C HIS A 119 2.15 -20.55 6.77
N SER A 120 3.26 -19.88 6.99
CA SER A 120 4.38 -20.37 7.80
C SER A 120 4.94 -19.29 8.70
N ASN A 121 5.92 -19.63 9.54
CA ASN A 121 6.64 -18.67 10.38
C ASN A 121 7.56 -17.73 9.57
N HIS A 122 7.79 -18.00 8.29
CA HIS A 122 8.76 -17.30 7.44
C HIS A 122 8.10 -16.62 6.25
N SER A 123 6.89 -17.04 5.89
CA SER A 123 6.21 -16.54 4.70
C SER A 123 4.72 -16.79 4.74
N TYR A 124 3.97 -15.98 4.01
CA TYR A 124 2.62 -16.32 3.62
C TYR A 124 2.36 -15.98 2.16
N TRP A 125 1.49 -16.73 1.53
CA TRP A 125 0.91 -16.43 0.25
C TRP A 125 -0.60 -16.49 0.35
N GLY A 126 -1.25 -15.35 0.17
CA GLY A 126 -2.70 -15.21 0.23
C GLY A 126 -3.29 -14.84 -1.12
N VAL A 127 -4.51 -15.31 -1.35
CA VAL A 127 -5.37 -14.89 -2.45
C VAL A 127 -6.70 -14.42 -1.88
N GLY A 128 -7.32 -13.43 -2.52
CA GLY A 128 -8.59 -12.92 -2.02
C GLY A 128 -9.30 -12.06 -3.06
N GLY A 129 -10.53 -11.73 -2.74
CA GLY A 129 -11.34 -10.88 -3.59
C GLY A 129 -12.61 -10.41 -2.90
N GLY A 130 -13.31 -9.51 -3.56
CA GLY A 130 -14.51 -8.91 -2.99
C GLY A 130 -15.04 -7.76 -3.82
N LEU A 131 -15.70 -6.83 -3.14
CA LEU A 131 -16.29 -5.64 -3.73
C LEU A 131 -15.53 -4.39 -3.29
N SER A 132 -15.37 -3.45 -4.20
CA SER A 132 -14.78 -2.13 -3.99
C SER A 132 -15.75 -1.05 -4.47
N LEU A 133 -15.96 -0.05 -3.63
CA LEU A 133 -16.74 1.14 -3.95
C LEU A 133 -15.81 2.35 -3.95
N ASN A 134 -15.84 3.12 -5.03
CA ASN A 134 -15.03 4.31 -5.20
C ASN A 134 -15.89 5.54 -5.40
N LYS A 135 -15.48 6.64 -4.80
CA LYS A 135 -16.00 7.98 -5.06
C LYS A 135 -14.85 8.93 -5.34
N GLU A 136 -14.84 9.48 -6.54
CA GLU A 136 -13.77 10.34 -7.05
C GLU A 136 -14.29 11.76 -7.29
N SER A 137 -13.50 12.76 -6.94
CA SER A 137 -13.71 14.16 -7.31
C SER A 137 -12.43 14.75 -7.86
N PHE A 138 -12.53 15.62 -8.85
CA PHE A 138 -11.40 16.13 -9.62
C PHE A 138 -11.26 17.65 -9.48
N THR A 139 -10.05 18.16 -9.75
CA THR A 139 -9.72 19.60 -9.70
C THR A 139 -9.78 20.26 -11.08
N ASN A 140 -9.80 19.49 -12.16
CA ASN A 140 -9.74 19.95 -13.55
C ASN A 140 -11.13 20.20 -14.19
N GLY A 141 -12.20 20.25 -13.39
CA GLY A 141 -13.58 20.43 -13.88
C GLY A 141 -14.24 19.13 -14.37
N THR A 142 -13.55 18.01 -14.35
CA THR A 142 -14.17 16.68 -14.60
C THR A 142 -15.25 16.42 -13.58
N ALA A 143 -16.40 15.90 -14.03
CA ALA A 143 -17.50 15.53 -13.13
C ALA A 143 -17.06 14.47 -12.11
N SER A 144 -17.60 14.56 -10.91
CA SER A 144 -17.37 13.55 -9.87
C SER A 144 -17.87 12.19 -10.36
N ARG A 145 -17.13 11.14 -10.03
CA ARG A 145 -17.38 9.77 -10.48
C ARG A 145 -17.56 8.85 -9.29
N SER A 146 -18.54 7.97 -9.36
CA SER A 146 -18.73 6.88 -8.41
C SER A 146 -18.72 5.57 -9.17
N SER A 147 -17.95 4.59 -8.72
CA SER A 147 -17.87 3.27 -9.34
C SER A 147 -17.93 2.16 -8.31
N ALA A 148 -18.55 1.05 -8.72
CA ALA A 148 -18.49 -0.21 -8.03
C ALA A 148 -17.65 -1.19 -8.87
N GLU A 149 -16.75 -1.91 -8.22
CA GLU A 149 -15.81 -2.82 -8.85
C GLU A 149 -15.81 -4.15 -8.09
N VAL A 150 -15.63 -5.24 -8.80
CA VAL A 150 -15.13 -6.48 -8.20
C VAL A 150 -13.62 -6.34 -8.10
N TYR A 151 -13.01 -6.88 -7.08
CA TYR A 151 -11.56 -7.01 -7.07
C TYR A 151 -11.15 -8.43 -6.75
N GLY A 152 -10.01 -8.82 -7.27
CA GLY A 152 -9.32 -10.05 -6.93
C GLY A 152 -7.82 -9.80 -6.94
N GLY A 153 -7.10 -10.53 -6.10
CA GLY A 153 -5.67 -10.31 -6.01
C GLY A 153 -4.94 -11.33 -5.18
N THR A 154 -3.65 -11.13 -5.10
CA THR A 154 -2.73 -11.99 -4.38
C THR A 154 -1.69 -11.18 -3.63
N GLU A 155 -1.26 -11.69 -2.49
CA GLU A 155 -0.24 -11.12 -1.63
C GLU A 155 0.75 -12.20 -1.22
N LEU A 156 2.02 -12.03 -1.58
CA LEU A 156 3.14 -12.87 -1.17
C LEU A 156 4.03 -12.07 -0.23
N ASN A 157 4.29 -12.61 0.94
CA ASN A 157 5.19 -12.01 1.91
C ASN A 157 6.21 -13.03 2.42
N LEU A 158 7.50 -12.72 2.22
CA LEU A 158 8.64 -13.42 2.78
C LEU A 158 9.27 -12.51 3.84
N PHE A 159 9.27 -12.90 5.12
CA PHE A 159 9.68 -12.01 6.21
C PHE A 159 10.72 -12.58 7.17
N ASP A 160 11.04 -13.86 7.11
CA ASP A 160 12.09 -14.49 7.90
C ASP A 160 12.77 -15.59 7.06
N THR A 161 13.18 -15.23 5.86
CA THR A 161 13.79 -16.14 4.87
C THR A 161 15.25 -15.74 4.68
N GLY A 162 16.06 -15.93 5.74
CA GLY A 162 17.47 -15.52 5.73
C GLY A 162 17.62 -14.00 5.55
N ASP A 163 18.43 -13.60 4.58
CA ASP A 163 18.76 -12.19 4.33
C ASP A 163 17.72 -11.46 3.45
N LEU A 164 16.76 -12.20 2.90
CA LEU A 164 15.75 -11.65 1.97
C LEU A 164 14.41 -11.44 2.65
N SER A 165 13.89 -10.22 2.51
CA SER A 165 12.52 -9.88 2.81
C SER A 165 11.83 -9.38 1.55
N LEU A 166 10.64 -9.87 1.25
CA LEU A 166 9.87 -9.53 0.06
C LEU A 166 8.39 -9.41 0.40
N LEU A 167 7.77 -8.29 0.04
CA LEU A 167 6.32 -8.15 -0.03
C LEU A 167 5.94 -7.86 -1.48
N SER A 168 5.09 -8.70 -2.07
CA SER A 168 4.55 -8.48 -3.42
C SER A 168 3.03 -8.58 -3.38
N THR A 169 2.35 -7.58 -3.93
CA THR A 169 0.89 -7.55 -4.03
C THR A 169 0.47 -7.25 -5.46
N LEU A 170 -0.55 -7.94 -5.93
CA LEU A 170 -1.20 -7.66 -7.22
C LEU A 170 -2.72 -7.70 -7.01
N TYR A 171 -3.39 -6.61 -7.35
CA TYR A 171 -4.84 -6.50 -7.34
C TYR A 171 -5.37 -6.04 -8.68
N LEU A 172 -6.46 -6.64 -9.12
CA LEU A 172 -7.16 -6.34 -10.36
C LEU A 172 -8.59 -5.90 -10.02
N TYR A 173 -9.08 -4.85 -10.69
CA TYR A 173 -10.37 -4.21 -10.41
C TYR A 173 -11.19 -4.01 -11.69
N PRO A 174 -11.86 -5.04 -12.21
CA PRO A 174 -12.86 -4.85 -13.25
C PRO A 174 -14.08 -4.09 -12.70
N SER A 175 -14.50 -3.04 -13.40
CA SER A 175 -15.64 -2.22 -12.99
C SER A 175 -16.97 -2.90 -13.33
N LEU A 176 -17.91 -2.85 -12.38
CA LEU A 176 -19.28 -3.28 -12.56
C LEU A 176 -20.19 -2.17 -13.13
N THR A 177 -19.86 -0.92 -12.86
CA THR A 177 -20.69 0.24 -13.19
C THR A 177 -20.21 1.01 -14.41
N GLU A 178 -18.92 0.91 -14.74
CA GLU A 178 -18.31 1.57 -15.88
C GLU A 178 -17.86 0.50 -16.89
N SER A 179 -18.67 0.28 -17.93
CA SER A 179 -18.39 -0.76 -18.95
C SER A 179 -16.98 -0.64 -19.51
N GLY A 180 -16.19 -1.72 -19.42
CA GLY A 180 -14.82 -1.79 -19.93
C GLY A 180 -13.78 -1.01 -19.15
N ARG A 181 -14.08 -0.43 -17.98
CA ARG A 181 -13.07 0.09 -17.08
C ARG A 181 -12.39 -1.03 -16.33
N PHE A 182 -11.06 -0.98 -16.32
CA PHE A 182 -10.19 -1.92 -15.64
C PHE A 182 -9.05 -1.17 -14.97
N ARG A 183 -8.79 -1.49 -13.71
CA ARG A 183 -7.66 -0.97 -12.95
C ARG A 183 -6.82 -2.13 -12.42
N SER A 184 -5.54 -1.89 -12.22
CA SER A 184 -4.67 -2.79 -11.49
C SER A 184 -3.67 -2.04 -10.63
N ASP A 185 -3.38 -2.61 -9.47
CA ASP A 185 -2.37 -2.13 -8.54
C ASP A 185 -1.36 -3.26 -8.33
N PHE A 186 -0.09 -2.99 -8.64
CA PHE A 186 1.02 -3.89 -8.40
C PHE A 186 2.05 -3.20 -7.52
N LYS A 187 2.49 -3.89 -6.49
CA LYS A 187 3.50 -3.39 -5.56
C LYS A 187 4.50 -4.48 -5.25
N VAL A 188 5.79 -4.10 -5.22
CA VAL A 188 6.88 -4.92 -4.74
C VAL A 188 7.73 -4.09 -3.80
N ASP A 189 7.92 -4.58 -2.59
CA ASP A 189 8.90 -4.07 -1.63
C ASP A 189 9.86 -5.22 -1.31
N THR A 190 11.13 -5.03 -1.57
CA THR A 190 12.15 -6.03 -1.23
C THR A 190 13.28 -5.39 -0.45
N ARG A 191 13.82 -6.13 0.48
CA ARG A 191 15.01 -5.79 1.25
C ARG A 191 15.93 -6.99 1.29
N TYR A 192 17.18 -6.76 0.95
CA TYR A 192 18.25 -7.74 1.06
C TYR A 192 19.29 -7.24 2.07
N GLU A 193 19.57 -8.03 3.09
CA GLU A 193 20.57 -7.76 4.13
C GLU A 193 21.88 -8.43 3.74
N PHE A 194 22.98 -7.67 3.78
CA PHE A 194 24.33 -8.17 3.54
C PHE A 194 25.06 -8.46 4.86
N VAL A 195 26.28 -8.94 4.74
CA VAL A 195 27.17 -9.08 5.88
C VAL A 195 27.39 -7.71 6.56
N SER A 196 27.41 -7.68 7.90
CA SER A 196 27.66 -6.47 8.71
C SER A 196 26.47 -5.46 8.74
N ASP A 197 25.24 -5.96 8.80
CA ASP A 197 24.01 -5.14 8.99
C ASP A 197 23.71 -4.12 7.89
N PHE A 198 24.39 -4.23 6.75
CA PHE A 198 24.12 -3.43 5.57
C PHE A 198 22.93 -4.00 4.81
N TYR A 199 22.03 -3.14 4.31
CA TYR A 199 20.92 -3.61 3.48
C TYR A 199 20.67 -2.71 2.27
N ILE A 200 20.13 -3.32 1.22
CA ILE A 200 19.54 -2.63 0.07
C ILE A 200 18.04 -2.87 0.10
N LYS A 201 17.27 -1.80 -0.09
CA LYS A 201 15.83 -1.86 -0.34
C LYS A 201 15.53 -1.45 -1.77
N PHE A 202 14.60 -2.18 -2.39
CA PHE A 202 13.99 -1.81 -3.66
C PHE A 202 12.47 -1.78 -3.45
N ASN A 203 11.84 -0.73 -3.92
CA ASN A 203 10.39 -0.61 -3.94
C ASN A 203 9.91 -0.24 -5.34
N LEU A 204 8.81 -0.83 -5.76
CA LEU A 204 8.13 -0.55 -7.01
C LEU A 204 6.63 -0.54 -6.75
N THR A 205 5.96 0.50 -7.20
CA THR A 205 4.50 0.61 -7.22
C THR A 205 4.08 0.95 -8.64
N LEU A 206 3.16 0.18 -9.20
CA LEU A 206 2.55 0.43 -10.52
C LEU A 206 1.04 0.50 -10.32
N ASN A 207 0.43 1.57 -10.80
CA ASN A 207 -1.01 1.73 -10.84
C ASN A 207 -1.44 1.93 -12.29
N TYR A 208 -2.41 1.16 -12.72
CA TYR A 208 -2.98 1.24 -14.05
C TYR A 208 -4.48 1.53 -13.98
N ASP A 209 -4.96 2.45 -14.80
CA ASP A 209 -6.38 2.73 -15.03
C ASP A 209 -6.58 3.03 -16.51
N ASN A 210 -7.31 2.19 -17.22
CA ASN A 210 -7.56 2.41 -18.66
C ASN A 210 -8.53 3.56 -18.95
N ARG A 211 -9.10 4.20 -17.92
CA ARG A 211 -9.96 5.39 -18.01
C ARG A 211 -9.57 6.45 -16.99
N PRO A 212 -8.34 6.99 -17.08
CA PRO A 212 -7.88 8.01 -16.14
C PRO A 212 -8.64 9.33 -16.34
N ALA A 213 -8.58 10.21 -15.34
CA ALA A 213 -9.15 11.56 -15.45
C ALA A 213 -8.40 12.47 -16.40
N ILE A 214 -7.13 12.19 -16.66
CA ILE A 214 -6.26 12.90 -17.61
C ILE A 214 -5.87 11.89 -18.68
N ALA A 215 -6.29 12.14 -19.91
CA ALA A 215 -5.94 11.28 -21.05
C ALA A 215 -4.41 11.17 -21.21
N GLY A 216 -3.93 9.95 -21.45
CA GLY A 216 -2.50 9.65 -21.57
C GLY A 216 -1.78 9.31 -20.26
N ASN A 217 -2.44 9.41 -19.10
CA ASN A 217 -1.90 9.02 -17.79
C ASN A 217 -2.50 7.69 -17.30
N GLU A 218 -2.53 6.69 -18.18
CA GLU A 218 -3.10 5.37 -17.86
C GLU A 218 -2.25 4.59 -16.87
N MET A 219 -0.94 4.80 -16.87
CA MET A 219 0.02 4.14 -16.00
C MET A 219 0.74 5.16 -15.13
N ASP A 220 0.70 4.94 -13.83
CA ASP A 220 1.48 5.68 -12.84
C ASP A 220 2.43 4.69 -12.17
N TYR A 221 3.71 5.03 -12.08
CA TYR A 221 4.70 4.18 -11.44
C TYR A 221 5.65 4.99 -10.57
N VAL A 222 5.99 4.39 -9.44
CA VAL A 222 7.00 4.91 -8.53
C VAL A 222 7.96 3.79 -8.22
N TYR A 223 9.25 4.04 -8.36
CA TYR A 223 10.28 3.12 -7.92
C TYR A 223 11.32 3.84 -7.07
N GLY A 224 11.94 3.10 -6.19
CA GLY A 224 13.00 3.61 -5.34
C GLY A 224 14.01 2.54 -4.99
N ILE A 225 15.26 2.96 -4.83
CA ILE A 225 16.34 2.14 -4.31
C ILE A 225 16.92 2.90 -3.13
N SER A 226 17.10 2.23 -2.02
CA SER A 226 17.75 2.80 -0.85
C SER A 226 18.74 1.81 -0.22
N VAL A 227 19.77 2.35 0.35
CA VAL A 227 20.81 1.61 1.08
C VAL A 227 20.77 2.08 2.51
N GLY A 228 20.90 1.18 3.45
CA GLY A 228 20.89 1.52 4.85
C GLY A 228 21.72 0.56 5.69
N TRP A 229 21.88 0.93 6.94
CA TRP A 229 22.59 0.18 7.95
C TRP A 229 21.64 -0.08 9.12
N LYS A 230 21.69 -1.29 9.67
CA LYS A 230 20.94 -1.68 10.87
C LYS A 230 21.85 -1.51 12.07
N LEU A 231 21.48 -0.68 13.02
CA LEU A 231 22.18 -0.48 14.30
C LEU A 231 21.66 -1.44 15.36
#